data_39046c86d0fcf900ee62b94adb0c46e4
#
_entry.id   39046c86d0fcf900ee62b94adb0c46e4
#
_cell.length_a   1.000
_cell.length_b   1.000
_cell.length_c   1.000
_cell.angle_alpha   90.00
_cell.angle_beta   90.00
_cell.angle_gamma   90.00
#
_symmetry.space_group_name_H-M   'P 1'
#
loop_
_entity.id
_entity.type
_entity.pdbx_description
1 polymer ?
#
loop_
_entity_poly.entity_id
_entity_poly.type
_entity_poly.pdbx_seq_one_letter_code
_entity_poly.pdbx_strand_id
1 'polypeptide(L)'
;AIEVLRDLDDSGREPTEDDIRALAAYAGWGGAQKAFEEDGADPAWSGINTRLRELLTDAEYADARSSTLTAFYTPRPVADAMWQALGKAGFGRDPKHPDMVLEPGCGTGNFIRSTPAGSSYAFTGIEADPISAGIARYLCPDDDIINNRMERTGLPTDAFDLAIGNVPYSDAIRIDGTVIHDWFIRHSLDTVRPGGLVAVLTSRYTL
;
A
#
# COMPACT_ATOMS: atom_id res chain seq x y z
N ALA A 1 16.17 -3.19 -1.90
CA ALA A 1 14.92 -2.91 -2.63
C ALA A 1 15.01 -1.61 -3.42
N ILE A 2 15.30 -0.46 -2.78
CA ILE A 2 15.32 0.85 -3.50
C ILE A 2 16.35 0.86 -4.63
N GLU A 3 17.56 0.35 -4.40
CA GLU A 3 18.59 0.25 -5.46
C GLU A 3 18.14 -0.64 -6.62
N VAL A 4 17.46 -1.74 -6.31
CA VAL A 4 16.89 -2.63 -7.35
C VAL A 4 15.79 -1.93 -8.12
N LEU A 5 14.90 -1.20 -7.44
CA LEU A 5 13.86 -0.41 -8.10
C LEU A 5 14.47 0.60 -9.08
N ARG A 6 15.50 1.35 -8.65
CA ARG A 6 16.20 2.32 -9.52
C ARG A 6 16.83 1.65 -10.73
N ASP A 7 17.53 0.52 -10.51
CA ASP A 7 18.17 -0.22 -11.61
C ASP A 7 17.14 -0.71 -12.64
N LEU A 8 16.00 -1.21 -12.18
CA LEU A 8 14.93 -1.64 -13.08
C LEU A 8 14.29 -0.47 -13.83
N ASP A 9 14.01 0.65 -13.16
CA ASP A 9 13.43 1.84 -13.78
C ASP A 9 14.40 2.47 -14.81
N ASP A 10 15.69 2.56 -14.48
CA ASP A 10 16.70 3.18 -15.34
C ASP A 10 17.05 2.31 -16.55
N SER A 11 17.12 0.98 -16.35
CA SER A 11 17.50 0.05 -17.43
C SER A 11 16.33 -0.38 -18.31
N GLY A 12 15.11 -0.34 -17.80
CA GLY A 12 13.90 -0.86 -18.46
C GLY A 12 13.94 -2.37 -18.71
N ARG A 13 14.83 -3.10 -18.03
CA ARG A 13 14.91 -4.56 -18.12
C ARG A 13 13.80 -5.25 -17.35
N GLU A 14 13.45 -6.46 -17.76
CA GLU A 14 12.57 -7.31 -16.98
C GLU A 14 13.22 -7.70 -15.64
N PRO A 15 12.43 -7.76 -14.53
CA PRO A 15 12.94 -8.16 -13.25
C PRO A 15 13.27 -9.65 -13.22
N THR A 16 14.39 -10.00 -12.60
CA THR A 16 14.75 -11.38 -12.29
C THR A 16 14.03 -11.85 -11.01
N GLU A 17 14.06 -13.16 -10.74
CA GLU A 17 13.54 -13.69 -9.47
C GLU A 17 14.24 -13.11 -8.24
N ASP A 18 15.54 -12.80 -8.34
CA ASP A 18 16.29 -12.17 -7.26
C ASP A 18 15.84 -10.72 -7.02
N ASP A 19 15.54 -9.98 -8.09
CA ASP A 19 14.97 -8.65 -8.00
C ASP A 19 13.60 -8.68 -7.31
N ILE A 20 12.72 -9.57 -7.76
CA ILE A 20 11.39 -9.76 -7.15
C ILE A 20 11.50 -10.10 -5.67
N ARG A 21 12.45 -10.98 -5.28
CA ARG A 21 12.70 -11.29 -3.87
C ARG A 21 13.17 -10.07 -3.07
N ALA A 22 14.09 -9.29 -3.65
CA ALA A 22 14.61 -8.08 -3.03
C ALA A 22 13.54 -7.00 -2.87
N LEU A 23 12.68 -6.80 -3.89
CA LEU A 23 11.55 -5.88 -3.83
C LEU A 23 10.51 -6.34 -2.79
N ALA A 24 10.18 -7.63 -2.78
CA ALA A 24 9.21 -8.21 -1.84
C ALA A 24 9.67 -8.17 -0.37
N ALA A 25 10.97 -8.04 -0.12
CA ALA A 25 11.52 -7.86 1.22
C ALA A 25 11.43 -6.43 1.74
N TYR A 26 10.98 -5.48 0.92
CA TYR A 26 10.77 -4.10 1.37
C TYR A 26 9.62 -4.03 2.39
N ALA A 27 9.92 -3.50 3.56
CA ALA A 27 9.00 -3.49 4.70
C ALA A 27 8.31 -2.13 4.92
N GLY A 28 8.51 -1.15 4.03
CA GLY A 28 7.99 0.20 4.19
C GLY A 28 8.76 1.05 5.19
N TRP A 29 8.24 2.24 5.45
CA TRP A 29 8.86 3.22 6.33
C TRP A 29 8.34 3.15 7.78
N GLY A 30 7.32 2.35 8.05
CA GLY A 30 6.68 2.26 9.37
C GLY A 30 7.69 1.91 10.48
N GLY A 31 7.76 2.79 11.50
CA GLY A 31 8.71 2.63 12.59
C GLY A 31 10.16 3.01 12.29
N ALA A 32 10.46 3.47 11.06
CA ALA A 32 11.83 3.83 10.64
C ALA A 32 12.21 5.31 10.88
N GLN A 33 11.61 5.98 11.85
CA GLN A 33 11.86 7.41 12.13
C GLN A 33 13.35 7.72 12.30
N LYS A 34 14.09 6.81 12.96
CA LYS A 34 15.53 6.98 13.22
C LYS A 34 16.39 7.00 11.95
N ALA A 35 15.91 6.41 10.85
CA ALA A 35 16.59 6.47 9.55
C ALA A 35 16.63 7.90 8.97
N PHE A 36 15.76 8.78 9.45
CA PHE A 36 15.61 10.17 9.00
C PHE A 36 16.17 11.18 10.00
N GLU A 37 16.77 10.73 11.09
CA GLU A 37 17.53 11.59 12.03
C GLU A 37 18.93 11.85 11.47
N GLU A 38 19.60 12.90 12.00
CA GLU A 38 20.99 13.21 11.60
C GLU A 38 21.92 12.04 11.95
N ASP A 39 22.88 11.77 11.07
CA ASP A 39 23.87 10.71 11.28
C ASP A 39 24.65 10.97 12.58
N GLY A 40 24.75 9.93 13.41
CA GLY A 40 25.42 10.01 14.71
C GLY A 40 24.48 10.17 15.91
N ALA A 41 23.18 10.46 15.69
CA ALA A 41 22.20 10.49 16.77
C ALA A 41 21.99 9.09 17.40
N ASP A 42 22.02 8.04 16.57
CA ASP A 42 21.99 6.64 17.03
C ASP A 42 23.02 5.82 16.22
N PRO A 43 24.05 5.22 16.85
CA PRO A 43 25.08 4.44 16.16
C PRO A 43 24.54 3.28 15.32
N ALA A 44 23.41 2.69 15.71
CA ALA A 44 22.78 1.59 14.97
C ALA A 44 22.22 2.02 13.60
N TRP A 45 21.99 3.32 13.41
CA TRP A 45 21.43 3.95 12.21
C TRP A 45 22.45 4.84 11.50
N SER A 46 23.72 4.81 11.94
CA SER A 46 24.78 5.64 11.36
C SER A 46 24.97 5.34 9.87
N GLY A 47 25.07 6.40 9.06
CA GLY A 47 25.24 6.33 7.61
C GLY A 47 23.95 6.03 6.83
N ILE A 48 22.86 5.62 7.49
CA ILE A 48 21.59 5.31 6.81
C ILE A 48 20.95 6.59 6.27
N ASN A 49 20.94 7.67 7.04
CA ASN A 49 20.42 8.96 6.59
C ASN A 49 21.14 9.47 5.34
N THR A 50 22.48 9.46 5.35
CA THR A 50 23.30 9.83 4.19
C THR A 50 22.95 8.96 2.99
N ARG A 51 22.86 7.61 3.18
CA ARG A 51 22.54 6.70 2.10
C ARG A 51 21.13 6.92 1.53
N LEU A 52 20.15 7.23 2.35
CA LEU A 52 18.81 7.56 1.89
C LEU A 52 18.80 8.85 1.06
N ARG A 53 19.57 9.87 1.46
CA ARG A 53 19.69 11.11 0.69
C ARG A 53 20.40 10.95 -0.67
N GLU A 54 21.24 9.92 -0.81
CA GLU A 54 21.85 9.56 -2.11
C GLU A 54 20.86 8.82 -3.02
N LEU A 55 19.96 8.01 -2.44
CA LEU A 55 19.05 7.14 -3.17
C LEU A 55 17.70 7.81 -3.51
N LEU A 56 17.28 8.78 -2.72
CA LEU A 56 15.98 9.43 -2.83
C LEU A 56 16.13 10.87 -3.29
N THR A 57 15.23 11.34 -4.11
CA THR A 57 15.06 12.77 -4.35
C THR A 57 14.57 13.47 -3.07
N ASP A 58 14.71 14.78 -3.00
CA ASP A 58 14.22 15.56 -1.84
C ASP A 58 12.72 15.34 -1.57
N ALA A 59 11.92 15.23 -2.63
CA ALA A 59 10.49 14.96 -2.53
C ALA A 59 10.21 13.55 -1.97
N GLU A 60 10.84 12.52 -2.51
CA GLU A 60 10.72 11.14 -2.03
C GLU A 60 11.20 10.99 -0.59
N TYR A 61 12.29 11.67 -0.24
CA TYR A 61 12.79 11.68 1.13
C TYR A 61 11.78 12.32 2.10
N ALA A 62 11.15 13.43 1.71
CA ALA A 62 10.13 14.08 2.52
C ALA A 62 8.88 13.20 2.67
N ASP A 63 8.42 12.56 1.59
CA ASP A 63 7.27 11.65 1.60
C ASP A 63 7.56 10.42 2.45
N ALA A 64 8.71 9.77 2.28
CA ALA A 64 9.16 8.63 3.07
C ALA A 64 9.21 8.96 4.56
N ARG A 65 9.81 10.12 4.92
CA ARG A 65 9.86 10.60 6.29
C ARG A 65 8.48 10.81 6.89
N SER A 66 7.56 11.40 6.14
CA SER A 66 6.18 11.67 6.60
C SER A 66 5.39 10.39 6.84
N SER A 67 5.65 9.34 6.07
CA SER A 67 4.95 8.06 6.13
C SER A 67 5.44 7.13 7.26
N THR A 68 6.54 7.47 7.95
CA THR A 68 7.08 6.63 9.05
C THR A 68 6.09 6.37 10.18
N LEU A 69 5.09 7.23 10.34
CA LEU A 69 4.05 7.12 11.37
C LEU A 69 2.84 6.27 10.93
N THR A 70 2.66 6.04 9.63
CA THR A 70 1.43 5.44 9.08
C THR A 70 1.67 4.24 8.17
N ALA A 71 2.86 4.10 7.59
CA ALA A 71 3.18 3.05 6.61
C ALA A 71 3.58 1.72 7.26
N PHE A 72 2.66 1.10 7.98
CA PHE A 72 2.83 -0.24 8.57
C PHE A 72 2.22 -1.29 7.67
N TYR A 73 3.05 -2.20 7.17
CA TYR A 73 2.60 -3.26 6.26
C TYR A 73 1.96 -4.41 7.03
N THR A 74 0.86 -4.89 6.46
CA THR A 74 0.08 -5.99 7.04
C THR A 74 0.84 -7.31 6.90
N PRO A 75 1.03 -8.07 8.00
CA PRO A 75 1.59 -9.41 7.91
C PRO A 75 0.69 -10.34 7.07
N ARG A 76 1.32 -11.17 6.24
CA ARG A 76 0.59 -12.09 5.34
C ARG A 76 -0.49 -12.93 6.02
N PRO A 77 -0.29 -13.54 7.21
CA PRO A 77 -1.35 -14.32 7.85
C PRO A 77 -2.63 -13.54 8.13
N VAL A 78 -2.53 -12.22 8.36
CA VAL A 78 -3.70 -11.35 8.57
C VAL A 78 -4.42 -11.12 7.25
N ALA A 79 -3.71 -10.79 6.18
CA ALA A 79 -4.28 -10.65 4.85
C ALA A 79 -4.95 -11.95 4.37
N ASP A 80 -4.28 -13.09 4.57
CA ASP A 80 -4.81 -14.42 4.24
C ASP A 80 -6.13 -14.73 4.98
N ALA A 81 -6.21 -14.36 6.28
CA ALA A 81 -7.43 -14.55 7.06
C ALA A 81 -8.59 -13.69 6.56
N MET A 82 -8.32 -12.45 6.16
CA MET A 82 -9.31 -11.56 5.56
C MET A 82 -9.81 -12.12 4.22
N TRP A 83 -8.92 -12.57 3.34
CA TRP A 83 -9.30 -13.20 2.08
C TRP A 83 -10.12 -14.46 2.27
N GLN A 84 -9.80 -15.31 3.25
CA GLN A 84 -10.61 -16.49 3.59
C GLN A 84 -12.03 -16.09 4.03
N ALA A 85 -12.18 -15.03 4.81
CA ALA A 85 -13.49 -14.53 5.22
C ALA A 85 -14.30 -14.01 4.02
N LEU A 86 -13.67 -13.25 3.13
CA LEU A 86 -14.29 -12.71 1.91
C LEU A 86 -14.69 -13.81 0.93
N GLY A 87 -13.84 -14.82 0.73
CA GLY A 87 -14.18 -16.01 -0.07
C GLY A 87 -15.40 -16.78 0.48
N LYS A 88 -15.53 -16.88 1.82
CA LYS A 88 -16.75 -17.45 2.44
C LYS A 88 -17.97 -16.56 2.20
N ALA A 89 -17.82 -15.25 2.16
CA ALA A 89 -18.88 -14.31 1.82
C ALA A 89 -19.27 -14.30 0.33
N GLY A 90 -18.48 -14.95 -0.52
CA GLY A 90 -18.82 -15.14 -1.93
C GLY A 90 -17.96 -14.39 -2.93
N PHE A 91 -17.00 -13.58 -2.48
CA PHE A 91 -16.11 -12.84 -3.37
C PHE A 91 -15.09 -13.72 -4.09
N GLY A 92 -14.65 -13.30 -5.29
CA GLY A 92 -13.61 -13.94 -6.10
C GLY A 92 -14.02 -15.27 -6.75
N ARG A 93 -15.30 -15.57 -6.88
CA ARG A 93 -15.78 -16.89 -7.34
C ARG A 93 -16.02 -17.00 -8.84
N ASP A 94 -16.31 -15.89 -9.50
CA ASP A 94 -16.65 -15.93 -10.93
C ASP A 94 -15.45 -15.54 -11.80
N PRO A 95 -14.81 -16.48 -12.49
CA PRO A 95 -13.66 -16.18 -13.32
C PRO A 95 -14.02 -15.40 -14.61
N LYS A 96 -15.30 -15.30 -14.95
CA LYS A 96 -15.75 -14.51 -16.12
C LYS A 96 -16.05 -13.05 -15.77
N HIS A 97 -16.33 -12.78 -14.52
CA HIS A 97 -16.65 -11.46 -13.99
C HIS A 97 -15.84 -11.25 -12.71
N PRO A 98 -14.56 -10.83 -12.85
CA PRO A 98 -13.72 -10.52 -11.68
C PRO A 98 -14.37 -9.47 -10.79
N ASP A 99 -14.34 -9.68 -9.47
CA ASP A 99 -14.73 -8.62 -8.55
C ASP A 99 -13.76 -7.44 -8.65
N MET A 100 -14.28 -6.23 -8.81
CA MET A 100 -13.52 -5.00 -8.83
C MET A 100 -13.11 -4.63 -7.40
N VAL A 101 -11.83 -4.55 -7.12
CA VAL A 101 -11.31 -4.37 -5.77
C VAL A 101 -10.47 -3.10 -5.66
N LEU A 102 -10.80 -2.26 -4.70
CA LEU A 102 -9.99 -1.11 -4.30
C LEU A 102 -9.10 -1.50 -3.11
N GLU A 103 -7.79 -1.25 -3.20
CA GLU A 103 -6.88 -1.24 -2.05
C GLU A 103 -6.40 0.19 -1.77
N PRO A 104 -7.04 0.92 -0.83
CA PRO A 104 -6.64 2.27 -0.48
C PRO A 104 -5.40 2.24 0.43
N GLY A 105 -4.28 2.82 -0.03
CA GLY A 105 -2.99 2.73 0.67
C GLY A 105 -2.36 1.34 0.52
N CYS A 106 -2.18 0.89 -0.74
CA CYS A 106 -1.79 -0.50 -1.02
C CYS A 106 -0.34 -0.84 -0.62
N GLY A 107 0.50 0.15 -0.33
CA GLY A 107 1.92 -0.09 -0.06
C GLY A 107 2.59 -0.80 -1.24
N THR A 108 3.19 -1.96 -0.97
CA THR A 108 3.77 -2.82 -2.01
C THR A 108 2.82 -3.93 -2.51
N GLY A 109 1.51 -3.78 -2.30
CA GLY A 109 0.51 -4.72 -2.77
C GLY A 109 0.41 -6.01 -1.94
N ASN A 110 0.58 -5.93 -0.63
CA ASN A 110 0.55 -7.15 0.20
C ASN A 110 -0.80 -7.86 0.18
N PHE A 111 -1.91 -7.14 0.14
CA PHE A 111 -3.24 -7.75 -0.01
C PHE A 111 -3.44 -8.34 -1.41
N ILE A 112 -3.05 -7.61 -2.45
CA ILE A 112 -3.11 -8.09 -3.84
C ILE A 112 -2.37 -9.42 -3.96
N ARG A 113 -1.12 -9.48 -3.51
CA ARG A 113 -0.25 -10.66 -3.56
C ARG A 113 -0.66 -11.80 -2.63
N SER A 114 -1.58 -11.55 -1.70
CA SER A 114 -2.12 -12.56 -0.78
C SER A 114 -3.44 -13.14 -1.27
N THR A 115 -3.91 -12.77 -2.46
CA THR A 115 -5.12 -13.33 -3.06
C THR A 115 -5.02 -14.84 -3.17
N PRO A 116 -6.08 -15.59 -2.78
CA PRO A 116 -6.08 -17.05 -2.90
C PRO A 116 -5.97 -17.48 -4.36
N ALA A 117 -5.19 -18.52 -4.62
CA ALA A 117 -5.05 -19.07 -5.96
C ALA A 117 -6.41 -19.50 -6.51
N GLY A 118 -6.69 -19.15 -7.77
CA GLY A 118 -7.94 -19.48 -8.46
C GLY A 118 -9.11 -18.56 -8.14
N SER A 119 -8.93 -17.53 -7.31
CA SER A 119 -9.92 -16.45 -7.17
C SER A 119 -9.77 -15.43 -8.30
N SER A 120 -10.84 -14.70 -8.58
CA SER A 120 -10.94 -13.78 -9.70
C SER A 120 -11.22 -12.37 -9.19
N TYR A 121 -10.20 -11.52 -9.24
CA TYR A 121 -10.23 -10.11 -8.82
C TYR A 121 -9.53 -9.24 -9.84
N ALA A 122 -9.95 -7.99 -9.96
CA ALA A 122 -9.25 -6.93 -10.69
C ALA A 122 -8.99 -5.78 -9.72
N PHE A 123 -7.73 -5.48 -9.45
CA PHE A 123 -7.37 -4.50 -8.43
C PHE A 123 -7.08 -3.12 -9.00
N THR A 124 -7.49 -2.12 -8.22
CA THR A 124 -6.96 -0.76 -8.27
C THR A 124 -6.33 -0.47 -6.91
N GLY A 125 -5.02 -0.39 -6.88
CA GLY A 125 -4.24 -0.01 -5.69
C GLY A 125 -3.86 1.47 -5.74
N ILE A 126 -4.05 2.18 -4.63
CA ILE A 126 -3.61 3.59 -4.52
C ILE A 126 -2.52 3.67 -3.48
N GLU A 127 -1.39 4.27 -3.82
CA GLU A 127 -0.28 4.47 -2.90
C GLU A 127 0.36 5.84 -3.07
N ALA A 128 0.48 6.56 -1.97
CA ALA A 128 1.01 7.91 -1.95
C ALA A 128 2.54 7.95 -2.03
N ASP A 129 3.22 6.99 -1.37
CA ASP A 129 4.68 6.88 -1.40
C ASP A 129 5.17 6.35 -2.75
N PRO A 130 5.96 7.14 -3.52
CA PRO A 130 6.39 6.74 -4.85
C PRO A 130 7.29 5.50 -4.86
N ILE A 131 8.06 5.26 -3.80
CA ILE A 131 8.91 4.06 -3.69
C ILE A 131 8.04 2.81 -3.52
N SER A 132 7.09 2.85 -2.61
CA SER A 132 6.15 1.75 -2.38
C SER A 132 5.30 1.46 -3.62
N ALA A 133 4.79 2.50 -4.29
CA ALA A 133 4.02 2.37 -5.52
C ALA A 133 4.86 1.81 -6.68
N GLY A 134 6.12 2.27 -6.83
CA GLY A 134 7.06 1.73 -7.82
C GLY A 134 7.32 0.24 -7.60
N ILE A 135 7.58 -0.16 -6.35
CA ILE A 135 7.77 -1.58 -5.99
C ILE A 135 6.49 -2.38 -6.26
N ALA A 136 5.31 -1.83 -5.90
CA ALA A 136 4.03 -2.52 -6.13
C ALA A 136 3.79 -2.83 -7.61
N ARG A 137 4.12 -1.94 -8.54
CA ARG A 137 3.99 -2.18 -9.98
C ARG A 137 4.80 -3.37 -10.47
N TYR A 138 6.01 -3.57 -9.93
CA TYR A 138 6.82 -4.75 -10.27
C TYR A 138 6.32 -6.03 -9.59
N LEU A 139 5.71 -5.94 -8.42
CA LEU A 139 5.21 -7.09 -7.68
C LEU A 139 3.78 -7.49 -8.06
N CYS A 140 3.01 -6.58 -8.66
CA CYS A 140 1.62 -6.76 -9.08
C CYS A 140 1.44 -6.24 -10.52
N PRO A 141 2.14 -6.84 -11.52
CA PRO A 141 2.19 -6.30 -12.89
C PRO A 141 0.85 -6.36 -13.64
N ASP A 142 -0.08 -7.19 -13.19
CA ASP A 142 -1.39 -7.38 -13.81
C ASP A 142 -2.46 -6.45 -13.23
N ASP A 143 -2.10 -5.63 -12.22
CA ASP A 143 -3.02 -4.79 -11.46
C ASP A 143 -2.75 -3.30 -11.69
N ASP A 144 -3.78 -2.46 -11.52
CA ASP A 144 -3.65 -1.01 -11.69
C ASP A 144 -3.14 -0.36 -10.40
N ILE A 145 -1.87 0.07 -10.40
CA ILE A 145 -1.25 0.74 -9.26
C ILE A 145 -1.09 2.24 -9.55
N ILE A 146 -1.87 3.05 -8.88
CA ILE A 146 -1.91 4.50 -9.00
C ILE A 146 -1.03 5.13 -7.91
N ASN A 147 0.07 5.76 -8.31
CA ASN A 147 0.87 6.55 -7.38
C ASN A 147 0.24 7.94 -7.22
N ASN A 148 -0.61 8.08 -6.24
CA ASN A 148 -1.23 9.34 -5.86
C ASN A 148 -1.75 9.26 -4.42
N ARG A 149 -2.09 10.41 -3.85
CA ARG A 149 -2.88 10.47 -2.62
C ARG A 149 -4.33 10.13 -2.93
N MET A 150 -4.99 9.35 -2.07
CA MET A 150 -6.38 8.94 -2.29
C MET A 150 -7.32 10.13 -2.47
N GLU A 151 -7.15 11.20 -1.71
CA GLU A 151 -7.95 12.43 -1.81
C GLU A 151 -7.77 13.20 -3.13
N ARG A 152 -6.78 12.84 -3.94
CA ARG A 152 -6.49 13.47 -5.23
C ARG A 152 -6.72 12.55 -6.43
N THR A 153 -7.14 11.32 -6.20
CA THR A 153 -7.24 10.32 -7.27
C THR A 153 -8.54 10.44 -8.06
N GLY A 154 -9.59 11.04 -7.49
CA GLY A 154 -10.86 11.24 -8.19
C GLY A 154 -11.56 9.91 -8.53
N LEU A 155 -11.60 8.99 -7.58
CA LEU A 155 -12.24 7.68 -7.75
C LEU A 155 -13.74 7.83 -8.03
N PRO A 156 -14.31 6.99 -8.92
CA PRO A 156 -15.74 6.96 -9.15
C PRO A 156 -16.48 6.39 -7.92
N THR A 157 -17.69 6.86 -7.68
CA THR A 157 -18.62 6.29 -6.70
C THR A 157 -19.22 4.98 -7.21
N ASP A 158 -19.60 4.10 -6.31
CA ASP A 158 -20.32 2.84 -6.61
C ASP A 158 -19.64 1.96 -7.68
N ALA A 159 -18.30 2.01 -7.78
CA ALA A 159 -17.56 1.35 -8.86
C ALA A 159 -16.91 0.02 -8.45
N PHE A 160 -16.67 -0.19 -7.17
CA PHE A 160 -15.99 -1.37 -6.68
C PHE A 160 -16.96 -2.34 -5.98
N ASP A 161 -16.68 -3.63 -6.11
CA ASP A 161 -17.38 -4.68 -5.38
C ASP A 161 -16.87 -4.79 -3.94
N LEU A 162 -15.60 -4.48 -3.74
CA LEU A 162 -14.88 -4.64 -2.49
C LEU A 162 -13.84 -3.53 -2.32
N ALA A 163 -13.72 -2.98 -1.12
CA ALA A 163 -12.51 -2.29 -0.69
C ALA A 163 -11.84 -3.10 0.42
N ILE A 164 -10.55 -3.39 0.27
CA ILE A 164 -9.75 -4.15 1.24
C ILE A 164 -8.42 -3.46 1.48
N GLY A 165 -7.93 -3.45 2.72
CA GLY A 165 -6.60 -2.91 2.99
C GLY A 165 -6.34 -2.63 4.46
N ASN A 166 -5.16 -2.11 4.73
CA ASN A 166 -4.79 -1.52 6.01
C ASN A 166 -4.73 0.00 5.81
N VAL A 167 -5.80 0.68 6.20
CA VAL A 167 -5.86 2.14 6.01
C VAL A 167 -4.90 2.85 6.96
N PRO A 168 -4.29 3.97 6.54
CA PRO A 168 -3.44 4.75 7.43
C PRO A 168 -4.23 5.24 8.64
N TYR A 169 -3.63 5.16 9.82
CA TYR A 169 -4.29 5.60 11.06
C TYR A 169 -3.37 6.49 11.88
N SER A 170 -3.90 7.61 12.32
CA SER A 170 -3.24 8.57 13.22
C SER A 170 -4.28 9.54 13.76
N ASP A 171 -4.24 9.82 15.06
CA ASP A 171 -5.13 10.81 15.68
C ASP A 171 -4.69 12.27 15.35
N ALA A 172 -3.45 12.43 14.91
CA ALA A 172 -2.87 13.74 14.61
C ALA A 172 -3.05 14.17 13.15
N ILE A 173 -3.29 13.23 12.22
CA ILE A 173 -3.38 13.52 10.79
C ILE A 173 -4.84 13.65 10.39
N ARG A 174 -5.15 14.73 9.66
CA ARG A 174 -6.51 15.03 9.17
C ARG A 174 -6.50 15.35 7.69
N ILE A 175 -7.55 14.90 7.01
CA ILE A 175 -7.87 15.27 5.64
C ILE A 175 -9.24 15.95 5.68
N ASP A 176 -9.34 17.17 5.17
CA ASP A 176 -10.56 17.99 5.19
C ASP A 176 -11.24 18.06 6.58
N GLY A 177 -10.43 18.17 7.65
CA GLY A 177 -10.91 18.23 9.02
C GLY A 177 -11.29 16.87 9.65
N THR A 178 -11.37 15.81 8.86
CA THR A 178 -11.66 14.44 9.33
C THR A 178 -10.36 13.70 9.67
N VAL A 179 -10.36 12.92 10.74
CA VAL A 179 -9.22 12.06 11.09
C VAL A 179 -8.94 11.08 9.96
N ILE A 180 -7.66 10.83 9.65
CA ILE A 180 -7.24 10.12 8.43
C ILE A 180 -7.92 8.76 8.26
N HIS A 181 -8.01 7.92 9.29
CA HIS A 181 -8.63 6.59 9.19
C HIS A 181 -10.13 6.68 8.92
N ASP A 182 -10.85 7.62 9.56
CA ASP A 182 -12.28 7.83 9.31
C ASP A 182 -12.53 8.35 7.90
N TRP A 183 -11.64 9.22 7.42
CA TRP A 183 -11.68 9.72 6.05
C TRP A 183 -11.54 8.59 5.04
N PHE A 184 -10.53 7.71 5.21
CA PHE A 184 -10.30 6.55 4.34
C PHE A 184 -11.46 5.57 4.34
N ILE A 185 -12.01 5.25 5.52
CA ILE A 185 -13.17 4.35 5.64
C ILE A 185 -14.38 4.93 4.92
N ARG A 186 -14.69 6.21 5.14
CA ARG A 186 -15.83 6.89 4.48
C ARG A 186 -15.67 6.88 2.97
N HIS A 187 -14.52 7.28 2.45
CA HIS A 187 -14.29 7.32 1.00
C HIS A 187 -14.26 5.92 0.38
N SER A 188 -13.78 4.91 1.09
CA SER A 188 -13.92 3.52 0.65
C SER A 188 -15.38 3.09 0.54
N LEU A 189 -16.23 3.51 1.48
CA LEU A 189 -17.68 3.25 1.40
C LEU A 189 -18.34 3.97 0.23
N ASP A 190 -17.93 5.20 -0.09
CA ASP A 190 -18.47 5.97 -1.21
C ASP A 190 -18.09 5.36 -2.57
N THR A 191 -16.96 4.66 -2.65
CA THR A 191 -16.49 4.01 -3.90
C THR A 191 -17.06 2.61 -4.12
N VAL A 192 -17.50 1.95 -3.06
CA VAL A 192 -18.07 0.59 -3.12
C VAL A 192 -19.56 0.66 -3.46
N ARG A 193 -19.98 -0.15 -4.46
CA ARG A 193 -21.38 -0.19 -4.90
C ARG A 193 -22.33 -0.71 -3.82
N PRO A 194 -23.62 -0.41 -3.89
CA PRO A 194 -24.64 -1.03 -3.03
C PRO A 194 -24.58 -2.57 -3.08
N GLY A 195 -24.47 -3.19 -1.91
CA GLY A 195 -24.29 -4.66 -1.78
C GLY A 195 -22.84 -5.14 -1.83
N GLY A 196 -21.88 -4.25 -2.08
CA GLY A 196 -20.46 -4.52 -1.92
C GLY A 196 -20.01 -4.48 -0.46
N LEU A 197 -18.72 -4.61 -0.21
CA LEU A 197 -18.17 -4.70 1.14
C LEU A 197 -16.90 -3.84 1.31
N VAL A 198 -16.74 -3.26 2.49
CA VAL A 198 -15.48 -2.63 2.93
C VAL A 198 -14.89 -3.46 4.07
N ALA A 199 -13.70 -4.00 3.86
CA ALA A 199 -12.97 -4.86 4.79
C ALA A 199 -11.58 -4.25 5.06
N VAL A 200 -11.46 -3.44 6.09
CA VAL A 200 -10.21 -2.71 6.38
C VAL A 200 -9.69 -2.97 7.78
N LEU A 201 -8.37 -2.93 7.89
CA LEU A 201 -7.68 -2.87 9.16
C LEU A 201 -7.50 -1.40 9.54
N THR A 202 -7.71 -1.10 10.81
CA THR A 202 -7.57 0.23 11.36
C THR A 202 -7.19 0.17 12.84
N SER A 203 -7.03 1.32 13.48
CA SER A 203 -6.78 1.42 14.91
C SER A 203 -7.99 0.99 15.74
N ARG A 204 -7.74 0.38 16.90
CA ARG A 204 -8.79 0.08 17.91
C ARG A 204 -9.56 1.31 18.42
N TYR A 205 -9.09 2.50 18.11
CA TYR A 205 -9.71 3.78 18.50
C TYR A 205 -10.67 4.33 17.43
N THR A 206 -10.88 3.61 16.34
CA THR A 206 -11.79 3.98 15.25
C THR A 206 -13.27 3.69 15.58
N LEU A 207 -13.55 2.95 16.67
CA LEU A 207 -14.90 2.54 17.10
C LEU A 207 -15.37 3.35 18.28
#